data_00e92ddbc8e7832d2ed3e2ff72732d40
#
_entry.id   00e92ddbc8e7832d2ed3e2ff72732d40
#
_cell.length_a   1.000
_cell.length_b   1.000
_cell.length_c   1.000
_cell.angle_alpha   90.00
_cell.angle_beta   90.00
_cell.angle_gamma   90.00
#
_symmetry.space_group_name_H-M   'P 1'
#
loop_
_entity.id
_entity.type
_entity.pdbx_description
1 polymer ?
#
loop_
_entity_poly.entity_id
_entity_poly.type
_entity_poly.pdbx_seq_one_letter_code
_entity_poly.pdbx_strand_id
1 'polypeptide(L)'
;MTTDNHSTPSPDLADTLHALVDGQLPADRQAAAHQRLAGDTTAQDTLRAWQTQRDALRALHQNVLREDVPESRRAAARRAEHTHQQRDQWARWGGMAAGVLLAFGVGWMAHGQWLGAPSQGQFSQNNRLPAFVQQASVAHAVFSPEVRHPVEVTAAQQDHLVQWLSKRLDRPLKVPVLAALGYELVGGRLLPGDGGARAQFMFQNPTKQRITLYLGAVDAKAAPETTFRYSSDGPVPSFYWVDNGFGYALSGAVSREELMRLAQLVHQQL
;
A
#
# COMPACT_ATOMS: atom_id res chain seq x y z
N MET A 1 49.86 -30.52 -11.13
CA MET A 1 48.80 -29.80 -11.88
C MET A 1 47.59 -30.73 -11.93
N THR A 2 46.78 -30.68 -10.90
CA THR A 2 45.52 -31.48 -10.79
C THR A 2 44.40 -30.49 -11.08
N THR A 3 43.80 -30.60 -12.27
CA THR A 3 42.59 -29.86 -12.64
C THR A 3 41.41 -30.47 -11.92
N ASP A 4 40.96 -29.85 -10.87
CA ASP A 4 39.67 -30.13 -10.22
C ASP A 4 38.54 -29.81 -11.22
N ASN A 5 38.08 -30.87 -11.89
CA ASN A 5 36.93 -30.82 -12.77
C ASN A 5 35.65 -30.92 -11.90
N HIS A 6 35.25 -29.81 -11.26
CA HIS A 6 33.95 -29.71 -10.59
C HIS A 6 32.88 -29.64 -11.69
N SER A 7 32.38 -30.77 -12.12
CA SER A 7 31.19 -30.86 -12.98
C SER A 7 29.99 -30.28 -12.22
N THR A 8 29.62 -29.08 -12.56
CA THR A 8 28.38 -28.43 -12.04
C THR A 8 27.20 -29.32 -12.47
N PRO A 9 26.31 -29.71 -11.55
CA PRO A 9 25.14 -30.50 -11.91
C PRO A 9 24.27 -29.74 -12.91
N SER A 10 23.53 -30.48 -13.76
CA SER A 10 22.60 -29.84 -14.69
C SER A 10 21.58 -28.97 -13.92
N PRO A 11 21.12 -27.87 -14.48
CA PRO A 11 20.25 -26.91 -13.76
C PRO A 11 18.99 -27.54 -13.15
N ASP A 12 18.39 -28.51 -13.83
CA ASP A 12 17.22 -29.26 -13.34
C ASP A 12 17.56 -30.15 -12.12
N LEU A 13 18.78 -30.73 -12.10
CA LEU A 13 19.27 -31.54 -10.99
C LEU A 13 19.63 -30.65 -9.78
N ALA A 14 20.21 -29.48 -10.03
CA ALA A 14 20.54 -28.51 -8.97
C ALA A 14 19.27 -28.01 -8.26
N ASP A 15 18.22 -27.65 -8.98
CA ASP A 15 16.94 -27.24 -8.42
C ASP A 15 16.29 -28.35 -7.57
N THR A 16 16.39 -29.60 -8.04
CA THR A 16 15.90 -30.77 -7.30
C THR A 16 16.69 -30.97 -6.00
N LEU A 17 18.01 -30.80 -6.03
CA LEU A 17 18.88 -30.90 -4.86
C LEU A 17 18.55 -29.80 -3.82
N HIS A 18 18.38 -28.56 -4.27
CA HIS A 18 17.97 -27.46 -3.40
C HIS A 18 16.61 -27.71 -2.73
N ALA A 19 15.62 -28.12 -3.51
CA ALA A 19 14.29 -28.43 -2.98
C ALA A 19 14.32 -29.59 -1.95
N LEU A 20 15.23 -30.55 -2.13
CA LEU A 20 15.42 -31.70 -1.24
C LEU A 20 16.10 -31.30 0.06
N VAL A 21 17.13 -30.43 0.00
CA VAL A 21 17.82 -29.88 1.17
C VAL A 21 16.87 -29.00 1.98
N ASP A 22 16.06 -28.17 1.33
CA ASP A 22 15.16 -27.23 1.98
C ASP A 22 13.85 -27.87 2.50
N GLY A 23 13.64 -29.18 2.17
CA GLY A 23 12.42 -29.89 2.56
C GLY A 23 11.17 -29.40 1.82
N GLN A 24 11.35 -28.74 0.68
CA GLN A 24 10.28 -28.20 -0.15
C GLN A 24 9.78 -29.21 -1.21
N LEU A 25 10.43 -30.37 -1.33
CA LEU A 25 10.03 -31.36 -2.31
C LEU A 25 8.81 -32.16 -1.78
N PRO A 26 7.69 -32.24 -2.52
CA PRO A 26 6.54 -33.04 -2.16
C PRO A 26 6.91 -34.53 -1.97
N ALA A 27 6.24 -35.20 -1.03
CA ALA A 27 6.60 -36.57 -0.60
C ALA A 27 6.56 -37.58 -1.76
N ASP A 28 5.65 -37.42 -2.71
CA ASP A 28 5.54 -38.27 -3.91
C ASP A 28 6.76 -38.14 -4.86
N ARG A 29 7.44 -36.99 -4.85
CA ARG A 29 8.63 -36.72 -5.67
C ARG A 29 9.94 -37.06 -4.99
N GLN A 30 9.95 -37.15 -3.65
CA GLN A 30 11.18 -37.45 -2.89
C GLN A 30 11.80 -38.81 -3.26
N ALA A 31 10.96 -39.84 -3.40
CA ALA A 31 11.41 -41.17 -3.79
C ALA A 31 12.08 -41.19 -5.17
N ALA A 32 11.48 -40.53 -6.16
CA ALA A 32 12.03 -40.40 -7.50
C ALA A 32 13.33 -39.59 -7.53
N ALA A 33 13.44 -38.53 -6.70
CA ALA A 33 14.65 -37.73 -6.56
C ALA A 33 15.81 -38.60 -5.98
N HIS A 34 15.55 -39.35 -4.92
CA HIS A 34 16.56 -40.28 -4.33
C HIS A 34 17.00 -41.36 -5.32
N GLN A 35 16.10 -41.91 -6.13
CA GLN A 35 16.46 -42.89 -7.16
C GLN A 35 17.36 -42.28 -8.24
N ARG A 36 17.11 -41.05 -8.67
CA ARG A 36 18.01 -40.36 -9.63
C ARG A 36 19.37 -40.06 -9.05
N LEU A 37 19.44 -39.73 -7.76
CA LEU A 37 20.69 -39.45 -7.04
C LEU A 37 21.51 -40.74 -6.80
N ALA A 38 20.89 -41.94 -6.75
CA ALA A 38 21.58 -43.19 -6.45
C ALA A 38 22.70 -43.55 -7.46
N GLY A 39 22.59 -43.03 -8.70
CA GLY A 39 23.59 -43.26 -9.75
C GLY A 39 24.66 -42.16 -9.89
N ASP A 40 24.54 -41.03 -9.13
CA ASP A 40 25.46 -39.89 -9.23
C ASP A 40 26.12 -39.58 -7.89
N THR A 41 27.35 -40.06 -7.74
CA THR A 41 28.16 -39.89 -6.51
C THR A 41 28.46 -38.41 -6.25
N THR A 42 28.68 -37.60 -7.29
CA THR A 42 28.99 -36.17 -7.17
C THR A 42 27.77 -35.39 -6.63
N ALA A 43 26.58 -35.71 -7.13
CA ALA A 43 25.35 -35.14 -6.65
C ALA A 43 25.04 -35.55 -5.20
N GLN A 44 25.33 -36.79 -4.81
CA GLN A 44 25.20 -37.26 -3.42
C GLN A 44 26.14 -36.53 -2.47
N ASP A 45 27.39 -36.30 -2.88
CA ASP A 45 28.38 -35.59 -2.06
C ASP A 45 27.98 -34.11 -1.90
N THR A 46 27.48 -33.48 -2.97
CA THR A 46 26.95 -32.13 -2.93
C THR A 46 25.75 -32.03 -1.98
N LEU A 47 24.81 -32.97 -2.06
CA LEU A 47 23.65 -33.02 -1.17
C LEU A 47 24.06 -33.12 0.30
N ARG A 48 25.03 -34.04 0.62
CA ARG A 48 25.55 -34.19 1.99
C ARG A 48 26.24 -32.91 2.48
N ALA A 49 27.04 -32.27 1.64
CA ALA A 49 27.70 -31.00 1.99
C ALA A 49 26.68 -29.91 2.33
N TRP A 50 25.64 -29.74 1.53
CA TRP A 50 24.61 -28.76 1.77
C TRP A 50 23.75 -29.06 3.00
N GLN A 51 23.44 -30.35 3.25
CA GLN A 51 22.76 -30.75 4.49
C GLN A 51 23.60 -30.44 5.72
N THR A 52 24.90 -30.74 5.69
CA THR A 52 25.83 -30.43 6.78
C THR A 52 25.91 -28.91 7.02
N GLN A 53 26.00 -28.12 5.95
CA GLN A 53 26.02 -26.66 6.04
C GLN A 53 24.73 -26.11 6.64
N ARG A 54 23.57 -26.60 6.20
CA ARG A 54 22.26 -26.22 6.74
C ARG A 54 22.17 -26.55 8.24
N ASP A 55 22.59 -27.74 8.64
CA ASP A 55 22.51 -28.19 10.02
C ASP A 55 23.47 -27.38 10.91
N ALA A 56 24.65 -27.04 10.40
CA ALA A 56 25.59 -26.15 11.10
C ALA A 56 25.01 -24.74 11.29
N LEU A 57 24.36 -24.16 10.26
CA LEU A 57 23.69 -22.89 10.36
C LEU A 57 22.52 -22.90 11.36
N ARG A 58 21.72 -23.97 11.37
CA ARG A 58 20.65 -24.18 12.35
C ARG A 58 21.20 -24.28 13.77
N ALA A 59 22.30 -24.99 13.96
CA ALA A 59 22.94 -25.11 15.26
C ALA A 59 23.47 -23.79 15.79
N LEU A 60 24.06 -22.96 14.92
CA LEU A 60 24.50 -21.59 15.25
C LEU A 60 23.37 -20.69 15.72
N HIS A 61 22.18 -20.85 15.14
CA HIS A 61 21.03 -19.98 15.40
C HIS A 61 19.98 -20.61 16.34
N GLN A 62 20.27 -21.75 16.97
CA GLN A 62 19.33 -22.43 17.89
C GLN A 62 18.81 -21.51 19.01
N ASN A 63 19.65 -20.62 19.52
CA ASN A 63 19.25 -19.70 20.57
C ASN A 63 18.17 -18.70 20.10
N VAL A 64 18.30 -18.20 18.87
CA VAL A 64 17.33 -17.29 18.26
C VAL A 64 15.99 -18.02 18.00
N LEU A 65 16.04 -19.27 17.58
CA LEU A 65 14.83 -20.09 17.33
C LEU A 65 14.09 -20.47 18.62
N ARG A 66 14.77 -20.42 19.77
CA ARG A 66 14.20 -20.68 21.10
C ARG A 66 13.79 -19.40 21.85
N GLU A 67 14.11 -18.23 21.26
CA GLU A 67 13.72 -16.96 21.85
C GLU A 67 12.19 -16.82 21.84
N ASP A 68 11.64 -16.41 22.99
CA ASP A 68 10.20 -16.20 23.11
C ASP A 68 9.75 -15.07 22.18
N VAL A 69 8.79 -15.38 21.31
CA VAL A 69 8.22 -14.36 20.41
C VAL A 69 7.52 -13.30 21.25
N PRO A 70 7.90 -12.01 21.11
CA PRO A 70 7.27 -10.93 21.85
C PRO A 70 5.74 -10.94 21.71
N GLU A 71 5.04 -10.66 22.81
CA GLU A 71 3.57 -10.69 22.85
C GLU A 71 2.91 -9.80 21.78
N SER A 72 3.56 -8.68 21.42
CA SER A 72 3.10 -7.80 20.35
C SER A 72 3.04 -8.51 18.99
N ARG A 73 4.01 -9.37 18.69
CA ARG A 73 4.04 -10.16 17.43
C ARG A 73 3.06 -11.33 17.48
N ARG A 74 2.89 -11.97 18.64
CA ARG A 74 1.88 -13.01 18.85
C ARG A 74 0.46 -12.44 18.70
N ALA A 75 0.23 -11.24 19.20
CA ALA A 75 -1.05 -10.54 19.04
C ALA A 75 -1.34 -10.18 17.58
N ALA A 76 -0.34 -9.78 16.81
CA ALA A 76 -0.48 -9.51 15.38
C ALA A 76 -0.80 -10.77 14.58
N ALA A 77 -0.13 -11.89 14.87
CA ALA A 77 -0.41 -13.19 14.23
C ALA A 77 -1.84 -13.66 14.52
N ARG A 78 -2.28 -13.59 15.79
CA ARG A 78 -3.65 -13.94 16.18
C ARG A 78 -4.71 -13.07 15.48
N ARG A 79 -4.45 -11.78 15.29
CA ARG A 79 -5.36 -10.89 14.53
C ARG A 79 -5.46 -11.31 13.06
N ALA A 80 -4.34 -11.71 12.44
CA ALA A 80 -4.33 -12.20 11.06
C ALA A 80 -5.11 -13.51 10.90
N GLU A 81 -4.98 -14.45 11.84
CA GLU A 81 -5.74 -15.70 11.85
C GLU A 81 -7.25 -15.46 12.03
N HIS A 82 -7.65 -14.55 12.93
CA HIS A 82 -9.06 -14.20 13.11
C HIS A 82 -9.68 -13.57 11.87
N THR A 83 -8.94 -12.75 11.13
CA THR A 83 -9.43 -12.18 9.86
C THR A 83 -9.62 -13.24 8.79
N HIS A 84 -8.78 -14.25 8.69
CA HIS A 84 -8.96 -15.38 7.77
C HIS A 84 -10.16 -16.24 8.14
N GLN A 85 -10.33 -16.59 9.42
CA GLN A 85 -11.46 -17.37 9.90
C GLN A 85 -12.80 -16.64 9.72
N GLN A 86 -12.85 -15.34 9.93
CA GLN A 86 -14.04 -14.53 9.64
C GLN A 86 -14.38 -14.52 8.15
N ARG A 87 -13.40 -14.41 7.26
CA ARG A 87 -13.66 -14.47 5.80
C ARG A 87 -14.23 -15.83 5.37
N ASP A 88 -13.73 -16.94 5.93
CA ASP A 88 -14.23 -18.28 5.62
C ASP A 88 -15.64 -18.53 6.19
N GLN A 89 -15.96 -17.99 7.36
CA GLN A 89 -17.30 -18.00 7.90
C GLN A 89 -18.26 -17.16 7.06
N TRP A 90 -17.86 -15.96 6.66
CA TRP A 90 -18.67 -15.09 5.78
C TRP A 90 -18.88 -15.72 4.40
N ALA A 91 -17.90 -16.45 3.85
CA ALA A 91 -18.07 -17.19 2.60
C ALA A 91 -19.09 -18.34 2.71
N ARG A 92 -19.12 -19.03 3.85
CA ARG A 92 -20.10 -20.12 4.10
C ARG A 92 -21.52 -19.61 4.35
N TRP A 93 -21.67 -18.50 5.07
CA TRP A 93 -23.00 -17.89 5.33
C TRP A 93 -23.45 -16.99 4.17
N GLY A 94 -22.54 -16.41 3.41
CA GLY A 94 -22.81 -15.60 2.22
C GLY A 94 -23.49 -16.39 1.10
N GLY A 95 -23.23 -17.69 0.98
CA GLY A 95 -23.89 -18.56 0.00
C GLY A 95 -25.39 -18.71 0.21
N MET A 96 -25.87 -18.73 1.47
CA MET A 96 -27.30 -18.78 1.78
C MET A 96 -27.98 -17.43 1.58
N ALA A 97 -27.32 -16.33 1.94
CA ALA A 97 -27.84 -14.98 1.72
C ALA A 97 -27.92 -14.64 0.22
N ALA A 98 -26.95 -15.09 -0.59
CA ALA A 98 -26.98 -14.93 -2.04
C ALA A 98 -28.15 -15.63 -2.70
N GLY A 99 -28.54 -16.81 -2.21
CA GLY A 99 -29.73 -17.54 -2.69
C GLY A 99 -31.03 -16.78 -2.44
N VAL A 100 -31.19 -16.19 -1.26
CA VAL A 100 -32.36 -15.37 -0.90
C VAL A 100 -32.37 -14.06 -1.67
N LEU A 101 -31.20 -13.41 -1.86
CA LEU A 101 -31.07 -12.18 -2.64
C LEU A 101 -31.31 -12.43 -4.14
N LEU A 102 -30.89 -13.58 -4.69
CA LEU A 102 -31.21 -13.96 -6.06
C LEU A 102 -32.72 -14.24 -6.26
N ALA A 103 -33.37 -14.92 -5.32
CA ALA A 103 -34.82 -15.11 -5.37
C ALA A 103 -35.59 -13.79 -5.24
N PHE A 104 -35.12 -12.87 -4.39
CA PHE A 104 -35.68 -11.53 -4.25
C PHE A 104 -35.40 -10.67 -5.48
N GLY A 105 -34.18 -10.77 -6.08
CA GLY A 105 -33.77 -10.05 -7.29
C GLY A 105 -34.55 -10.48 -8.53
N VAL A 106 -34.81 -11.78 -8.69
CA VAL A 106 -35.63 -12.31 -9.79
C VAL A 106 -37.11 -11.89 -9.60
N GLY A 107 -37.61 -11.92 -8.38
CA GLY A 107 -38.97 -11.44 -8.05
C GLY A 107 -39.13 -9.93 -8.29
N TRP A 108 -38.10 -9.13 -7.93
CA TRP A 108 -38.07 -7.68 -8.16
C TRP A 108 -37.95 -7.33 -9.64
N MET A 109 -37.14 -8.07 -10.41
CA MET A 109 -36.97 -7.85 -11.85
C MET A 109 -38.23 -8.20 -12.64
N ALA A 110 -38.97 -9.22 -12.23
CA ALA A 110 -40.27 -9.56 -12.82
C ALA A 110 -41.37 -8.52 -12.51
N HIS A 111 -41.26 -7.84 -11.35
CA HIS A 111 -42.19 -6.76 -10.97
C HIS A 111 -41.86 -5.43 -11.63
N GLY A 112 -40.58 -5.17 -11.93
CA GLY A 112 -40.11 -3.90 -12.51
C GLY A 112 -40.37 -3.69 -14.00
N GLN A 113 -40.84 -4.72 -14.72
CA GLN A 113 -41.16 -4.60 -16.15
C GLN A 113 -42.54 -3.96 -16.41
N TRP A 114 -43.35 -3.72 -15.37
CA TRP A 114 -44.67 -3.10 -15.52
C TRP A 114 -44.72 -1.62 -15.15
N LEU A 115 -43.71 -1.06 -14.55
CA LEU A 115 -43.61 0.38 -14.23
C LEU A 115 -42.21 0.86 -14.59
N GLY A 116 -42.08 1.55 -15.70
CA GLY A 116 -40.94 2.29 -16.27
C GLY A 116 -39.62 2.18 -15.55
N ALA A 117 -38.63 1.60 -16.24
CA ALA A 117 -37.28 1.43 -15.77
C ALA A 117 -36.68 2.75 -15.22
N PRO A 118 -36.24 2.81 -13.94
CA PRO A 118 -35.20 3.74 -13.57
C PRO A 118 -33.88 3.18 -14.12
N SER A 119 -33.25 3.93 -15.00
CA SER A 119 -31.93 3.69 -15.53
C SER A 119 -31.00 3.07 -14.47
N GLN A 120 -30.50 1.86 -14.72
CA GLN A 120 -29.41 1.29 -13.96
C GLN A 120 -28.23 2.25 -14.05
N GLY A 121 -28.08 3.04 -12.98
CA GLY A 121 -27.02 4.02 -12.82
C GLY A 121 -25.67 3.35 -12.95
N GLN A 122 -24.89 3.91 -13.79
CA GLN A 122 -23.44 3.82 -13.88
C GLN A 122 -22.79 3.91 -12.49
N PHE A 123 -22.71 2.80 -11.78
CA PHE A 123 -21.86 2.67 -10.61
C PHE A 123 -20.44 2.37 -11.09
N SER A 124 -19.68 3.32 -11.57
CA SER A 124 -18.24 3.06 -11.68
C SER A 124 -17.32 4.20 -12.09
N GLN A 125 -17.76 5.33 -12.59
CA GLN A 125 -16.77 6.30 -13.09
C GLN A 125 -16.69 7.63 -12.31
N ASN A 126 -17.65 7.97 -11.46
CA ASN A 126 -17.66 9.25 -10.73
C ASN A 126 -17.05 9.20 -9.31
N ASN A 127 -16.44 8.08 -8.90
CA ASN A 127 -16.02 7.89 -7.49
C ASN A 127 -14.50 8.05 -7.25
N ARG A 128 -13.73 8.53 -8.22
CA ARG A 128 -12.26 8.66 -8.04
C ARG A 128 -11.86 9.89 -7.23
N LEU A 129 -12.61 10.95 -7.31
CA LEU A 129 -12.32 12.17 -6.53
C LEU A 129 -12.55 11.99 -5.03
N PRO A 130 -13.66 11.38 -4.57
CA PRO A 130 -13.81 11.01 -3.17
C PRO A 130 -12.69 10.09 -2.66
N ALA A 131 -12.26 9.11 -3.47
CA ALA A 131 -11.14 8.23 -3.11
C ALA A 131 -9.83 9.00 -2.95
N PHE A 132 -9.52 9.94 -3.84
CA PHE A 132 -8.34 10.82 -3.74
C PHE A 132 -8.35 11.63 -2.45
N VAL A 133 -9.48 12.25 -2.10
CA VAL A 133 -9.62 13.04 -0.87
C VAL A 133 -9.50 12.17 0.38
N GLN A 134 -10.08 10.98 0.35
CA GLN A 134 -9.96 10.02 1.42
C GLN A 134 -8.50 9.57 1.62
N GLN A 135 -7.77 9.29 0.53
CA GLN A 135 -6.33 8.99 0.60
C GLN A 135 -5.53 10.13 1.23
N ALA A 136 -5.83 11.38 0.85
CA ALA A 136 -5.20 12.57 1.44
C ALA A 136 -5.44 12.67 2.95
N SER A 137 -6.68 12.49 3.38
CA SER A 137 -7.09 12.52 4.79
C SER A 137 -6.44 11.39 5.60
N VAL A 138 -6.39 10.17 5.05
CA VAL A 138 -5.70 9.02 5.68
C VAL A 138 -4.20 9.29 5.76
N ALA A 139 -3.58 9.78 4.70
CA ALA A 139 -2.14 10.11 4.70
C ALA A 139 -1.83 11.19 5.76
N HIS A 140 -2.68 12.19 5.92
CA HIS A 140 -2.54 13.17 7.00
C HIS A 140 -2.62 12.49 8.37
N ALA A 141 -3.63 11.66 8.62
CA ALA A 141 -3.82 11.00 9.91
C ALA A 141 -2.66 10.07 10.30
N VAL A 142 -2.06 9.40 9.32
CA VAL A 142 -0.93 8.49 9.54
C VAL A 142 0.36 9.25 9.86
N PHE A 143 0.66 10.31 9.12
CA PHE A 143 1.97 10.97 9.20
C PHE A 143 1.98 12.22 10.08
N SER A 144 0.83 12.81 10.37
CA SER A 144 0.75 14.00 11.23
C SER A 144 1.21 13.75 12.67
N PRO A 145 0.99 12.58 13.31
CA PRO A 145 1.50 12.30 14.66
C PRO A 145 2.98 11.93 14.71
N GLU A 146 3.61 11.60 13.56
CA GLU A 146 4.99 11.11 13.52
C GLU A 146 5.98 12.22 13.95
N VAL A 147 6.84 11.91 14.92
CA VAL A 147 7.77 12.88 15.50
C VAL A 147 9.17 12.77 14.92
N ARG A 148 9.66 11.53 14.71
CA ARG A 148 11.06 11.32 14.30
C ARG A 148 11.24 11.51 12.79
N HIS A 149 10.31 11.02 11.98
CA HIS A 149 10.39 11.04 10.52
C HIS A 149 9.06 11.53 9.91
N PRO A 150 8.64 12.77 10.23
CA PRO A 150 7.37 13.31 9.75
C PRO A 150 7.35 13.49 8.24
N VAL A 151 8.50 13.57 7.60
CA VAL A 151 8.71 13.76 6.15
C VAL A 151 9.90 12.94 5.67
N GLU A 152 10.02 12.71 4.37
CA GLU A 152 11.18 12.04 3.75
C GLU A 152 12.30 13.04 3.45
N VAL A 153 11.95 14.23 2.95
CA VAL A 153 12.87 15.32 2.68
C VAL A 153 12.42 16.53 3.47
N THR A 154 13.32 17.09 4.26
CA THR A 154 13.02 18.23 5.14
C THR A 154 12.98 19.56 4.39
N ALA A 155 12.39 20.58 5.00
CA ALA A 155 12.35 21.94 4.47
C ALA A 155 13.75 22.54 4.23
N ALA A 156 14.78 22.09 4.97
CA ALA A 156 16.16 22.51 4.75
C ALA A 156 16.70 22.14 3.34
N GLN A 157 16.07 21.18 2.68
CA GLN A 157 16.39 20.69 1.33
C GLN A 157 15.24 20.95 0.35
N GLN A 158 14.55 22.07 0.48
CA GLN A 158 13.34 22.37 -0.29
C GLN A 158 13.55 22.30 -1.80
N ASP A 159 14.67 22.83 -2.32
CA ASP A 159 14.95 22.80 -3.76
C ASP A 159 15.08 21.36 -4.28
N HIS A 160 15.79 20.51 -3.53
CA HIS A 160 15.88 19.09 -3.83
C HIS A 160 14.51 18.40 -3.78
N LEU A 161 13.73 18.68 -2.74
CA LEU A 161 12.37 18.16 -2.57
C LEU A 161 11.48 18.48 -3.77
N VAL A 162 11.46 19.76 -4.18
CA VAL A 162 10.65 20.23 -5.31
C VAL A 162 11.11 19.56 -6.62
N GLN A 163 12.41 19.54 -6.89
CA GLN A 163 12.96 18.93 -8.09
C GLN A 163 12.65 17.43 -8.16
N TRP A 164 12.87 16.72 -7.06
CA TRP A 164 12.61 15.28 -6.97
C TRP A 164 11.14 14.94 -7.16
N LEU A 165 10.23 15.61 -6.44
CA LEU A 165 8.79 15.37 -6.56
C LEU A 165 8.26 15.78 -7.93
N SER A 166 8.74 16.89 -8.50
CA SER A 166 8.38 17.32 -9.86
C SER A 166 8.74 16.27 -10.91
N LYS A 167 9.92 15.65 -10.78
CA LYS A 167 10.34 14.55 -11.66
C LYS A 167 9.49 13.30 -11.48
N ARG A 168 9.05 13.02 -10.26
CA ARG A 168 8.24 11.82 -9.94
C ARG A 168 6.79 11.94 -10.40
N LEU A 169 6.25 13.16 -10.41
CA LEU A 169 4.88 13.44 -10.82
C LEU A 169 4.79 13.90 -12.28
N ASP A 170 5.92 13.98 -12.97
CA ASP A 170 6.03 14.48 -14.36
C ASP A 170 5.38 15.85 -14.55
N ARG A 171 5.53 16.73 -13.55
CA ARG A 171 4.96 18.08 -13.54
C ARG A 171 5.78 19.00 -12.63
N PRO A 172 6.07 20.24 -13.06
CA PRO A 172 6.71 21.21 -12.19
C PRO A 172 5.80 21.54 -11.00
N LEU A 173 6.32 21.32 -9.80
CA LEU A 173 5.63 21.60 -8.54
C LEU A 173 6.16 22.89 -7.93
N LYS A 174 5.31 23.55 -7.14
CA LYS A 174 5.69 24.65 -6.27
C LYS A 174 5.26 24.33 -4.83
N VAL A 175 6.05 24.77 -3.87
CA VAL A 175 5.67 24.72 -2.46
C VAL A 175 5.01 26.06 -2.12
N PRO A 176 3.75 26.08 -1.68
CA PRO A 176 3.10 27.31 -1.28
C PRO A 176 3.71 27.87 0.02
N VAL A 177 3.79 29.18 0.13
CA VAL A 177 4.27 29.89 1.33
C VAL A 177 3.06 30.21 2.20
N LEU A 178 2.98 29.59 3.39
CA LEU A 178 1.85 29.74 4.31
C LEU A 178 2.20 30.53 5.57
N ALA A 179 3.38 31.16 5.60
CA ALA A 179 3.88 31.94 6.74
C ALA A 179 2.93 33.07 7.16
N ALA A 180 2.21 33.69 6.20
CA ALA A 180 1.22 34.73 6.50
C ALA A 180 0.08 34.23 7.38
N LEU A 181 -0.21 32.92 7.38
CA LEU A 181 -1.21 32.26 8.23
C LEU A 181 -0.55 31.45 9.37
N GLY A 182 0.75 31.67 9.62
CA GLY A 182 1.48 31.06 10.73
C GLY A 182 1.94 29.63 10.51
N TYR A 183 1.94 29.11 9.28
CA TYR A 183 2.40 27.78 8.97
C TYR A 183 3.71 27.78 8.19
N GLU A 184 4.67 27.02 8.65
CA GLU A 184 5.96 26.82 8.00
C GLU A 184 6.08 25.40 7.43
N LEU A 185 6.82 25.28 6.32
CA LEU A 185 7.10 23.99 5.70
C LEU A 185 7.95 23.13 6.64
N VAL A 186 7.52 21.91 6.92
CA VAL A 186 8.32 20.88 7.59
C VAL A 186 9.12 20.09 6.55
N GLY A 187 8.52 19.83 5.40
CA GLY A 187 9.11 19.09 4.29
C GLY A 187 8.05 18.35 3.48
N GLY A 188 8.44 17.28 2.80
CA GLY A 188 7.51 16.50 1.99
C GLY A 188 7.94 15.07 1.80
N ARG A 189 7.07 14.31 1.11
CA ARG A 189 7.26 12.90 0.79
C ARG A 189 6.57 12.49 -0.50
N LEU A 190 6.98 11.35 -1.02
CA LEU A 190 6.31 10.66 -2.12
C LEU A 190 5.42 9.55 -1.56
N LEU A 191 4.20 9.45 -2.04
CA LEU A 191 3.24 8.43 -1.63
C LEU A 191 2.71 7.67 -2.85
N PRO A 192 2.39 6.39 -2.71
CA PRO A 192 1.60 5.69 -3.71
C PRO A 192 0.16 6.18 -3.68
N GLY A 193 -0.49 6.21 -4.83
CA GLY A 193 -1.91 6.52 -4.95
C GLY A 193 -2.55 5.83 -6.15
N ASP A 194 -3.87 5.76 -6.16
CA ASP A 194 -4.62 5.20 -7.27
C ASP A 194 -4.37 6.04 -8.53
N GLY A 195 -3.81 5.39 -9.55
CA GLY A 195 -3.46 6.05 -10.81
C GLY A 195 -2.10 6.75 -10.83
N GLY A 196 -1.20 6.50 -9.86
CA GLY A 196 0.18 6.96 -9.92
C GLY A 196 0.74 7.55 -8.63
N ALA A 197 1.89 8.19 -8.75
CA ALA A 197 2.57 8.83 -7.64
C ALA A 197 1.80 10.04 -7.08
N ARG A 198 1.94 10.29 -5.80
CA ARG A 198 1.38 11.43 -5.07
C ARG A 198 2.48 12.16 -4.30
N ALA A 199 2.42 13.47 -4.25
CA ALA A 199 3.25 14.25 -3.36
C ALA A 199 2.44 14.68 -2.14
N GLN A 200 3.12 14.75 -0.99
CA GLN A 200 2.55 15.34 0.22
C GLN A 200 3.55 16.34 0.79
N PHE A 201 3.14 17.59 0.93
CA PHE A 201 3.86 18.60 1.71
C PHE A 201 3.23 18.72 3.08
N MET A 202 4.04 18.81 4.11
CA MET A 202 3.61 18.99 5.50
C MET A 202 4.02 20.36 6.00
N PHE A 203 3.09 21.06 6.61
CA PHE A 203 3.31 22.36 7.25
C PHE A 203 2.95 22.26 8.72
N GLN A 204 3.57 23.09 9.54
CA GLN A 204 3.36 23.10 10.98
C GLN A 204 3.34 24.55 11.49
N ASN A 205 2.44 24.84 12.42
CA ASN A 205 2.39 26.11 13.12
C ASN A 205 3.22 26.07 14.44
N PRO A 206 3.45 27.20 15.12
CA PRO A 206 4.21 27.24 16.39
C PRO A 206 3.61 26.37 17.51
N THR A 207 2.31 26.10 17.47
CA THR A 207 1.63 25.20 18.43
C THR A 207 1.75 23.72 18.08
N LYS A 208 2.59 23.39 17.07
CA LYS A 208 2.81 22.06 16.51
C LYS A 208 1.60 21.41 15.83
N GLN A 209 0.59 22.19 15.54
CA GLN A 209 -0.52 21.72 14.73
C GLN A 209 -0.09 21.60 13.27
N ARG A 210 -0.41 20.48 12.65
CA ARG A 210 0.04 20.13 11.29
C ARG A 210 -1.12 20.17 10.30
N ILE A 211 -0.80 20.61 9.11
CA ILE A 211 -1.65 20.48 7.93
C ILE A 211 -0.82 19.85 6.80
N THR A 212 -1.47 19.17 5.88
CA THR A 212 -0.80 18.55 4.74
C THR A 212 -1.50 18.91 3.44
N LEU A 213 -0.68 19.25 2.44
CA LEU A 213 -1.12 19.41 1.05
C LEU A 213 -0.76 18.13 0.29
N TYR A 214 -1.76 17.37 -0.11
CA TYR A 214 -1.66 16.16 -0.92
C TYR A 214 -2.02 16.49 -2.36
N LEU A 215 -1.21 16.05 -3.32
CA LEU A 215 -1.42 16.41 -4.72
C LEU A 215 -0.94 15.32 -5.68
N GLY A 216 -1.53 15.27 -6.86
CA GLY A 216 -1.15 14.35 -7.92
C GLY A 216 -2.14 14.31 -9.06
N ALA A 217 -1.76 13.63 -10.15
CA ALA A 217 -2.59 13.53 -11.33
C ALA A 217 -3.93 12.82 -11.02
N VAL A 218 -5.02 13.37 -11.51
CA VAL A 218 -6.35 12.76 -11.45
C VAL A 218 -6.89 12.62 -12.87
N ASP A 219 -7.76 11.65 -13.10
CA ASP A 219 -8.36 11.46 -14.41
C ASP A 219 -9.29 12.66 -14.72
N ALA A 220 -8.93 13.46 -15.69
CA ALA A 220 -9.70 14.65 -16.09
C ALA A 220 -11.14 14.33 -16.52
N LYS A 221 -11.40 13.09 -17.01
CA LYS A 221 -12.74 12.63 -17.36
C LYS A 221 -13.59 12.30 -16.13
N ALA A 222 -12.96 11.83 -15.07
CA ALA A 222 -13.61 11.44 -13.83
C ALA A 222 -13.68 12.58 -12.80
N ALA A 223 -12.87 13.62 -13.00
CA ALA A 223 -12.76 14.77 -12.11
C ALA A 223 -12.66 16.06 -12.94
N PRO A 224 -13.77 16.60 -13.44
CA PRO A 224 -13.78 17.90 -14.09
C PRO A 224 -13.26 18.96 -13.13
N GLU A 225 -12.69 20.03 -13.68
CA GLU A 225 -12.27 21.19 -12.89
C GLU A 225 -13.33 21.56 -11.85
N THR A 226 -12.95 21.54 -10.60
CA THR A 226 -13.89 21.75 -9.51
C THR A 226 -13.51 22.96 -8.68
N THR A 227 -14.49 23.78 -8.42
CA THR A 227 -14.42 24.76 -7.34
C THR A 227 -14.10 24.06 -6.01
N PHE A 228 -13.55 24.79 -5.07
CA PHE A 228 -13.26 24.28 -3.71
C PHE A 228 -14.44 23.51 -3.11
N ARG A 229 -14.16 22.28 -2.70
CA ARG A 229 -15.11 21.42 -1.99
C ARG A 229 -14.55 21.05 -0.63
N TYR A 230 -15.44 20.95 0.33
CA TYR A 230 -15.13 20.49 1.69
C TYR A 230 -15.61 19.07 1.86
N SER A 231 -14.77 18.21 2.45
CA SER A 231 -15.13 16.85 2.88
C SER A 231 -14.73 16.64 4.33
N SER A 232 -15.62 16.00 5.07
CA SER A 232 -15.40 15.50 6.44
C SER A 232 -15.60 14.00 6.55
N ASP A 233 -15.63 13.29 5.42
CA ASP A 233 -15.89 11.84 5.36
C ASP A 233 -14.66 11.00 5.73
N GLY A 234 -13.48 11.62 5.85
CA GLY A 234 -12.23 10.99 6.24
C GLY A 234 -11.88 11.18 7.72
N PRO A 235 -10.73 10.63 8.17
CA PRO A 235 -10.23 10.81 9.55
C PRO A 235 -10.03 12.25 9.97
N VAL A 236 -9.76 13.14 9.02
CA VAL A 236 -9.63 14.60 9.23
C VAL A 236 -10.32 15.36 8.09
N PRO A 237 -10.83 16.58 8.37
CA PRO A 237 -11.45 17.40 7.33
C PRO A 237 -10.43 17.81 6.26
N SER A 238 -10.93 17.97 5.03
CA SER A 238 -10.13 18.34 3.87
C SER A 238 -10.88 19.32 2.97
N PHE A 239 -10.16 20.34 2.48
CA PHE A 239 -10.59 21.09 1.29
C PHE A 239 -9.85 20.54 0.08
N TYR A 240 -10.56 20.35 -1.03
CA TYR A 240 -9.98 19.82 -2.24
C TYR A 240 -10.51 20.52 -3.49
N TRP A 241 -9.69 20.50 -4.53
CA TRP A 241 -10.03 21.01 -5.85
C TRP A 241 -9.22 20.28 -6.93
N VAL A 242 -9.64 20.44 -8.16
CA VAL A 242 -8.92 19.94 -9.34
C VAL A 242 -8.62 21.12 -10.25
N ASP A 243 -7.39 21.21 -10.67
CA ASP A 243 -6.92 22.20 -11.64
C ASP A 243 -6.02 21.53 -12.68
N ASN A 244 -6.31 21.72 -13.96
CA ASN A 244 -5.54 21.21 -15.10
C ASN A 244 -5.21 19.70 -14.98
N GLY A 245 -6.18 18.86 -14.57
CA GLY A 245 -5.99 17.41 -14.41
C GLY A 245 -5.16 17.02 -13.18
N PHE A 246 -4.90 17.95 -12.28
CA PHE A 246 -4.22 17.70 -11.01
C PHE A 246 -5.17 17.92 -9.84
N GLY A 247 -5.27 16.92 -8.97
CA GLY A 247 -6.02 17.04 -7.73
C GLY A 247 -5.14 17.58 -6.62
N TYR A 248 -5.73 18.41 -5.79
CA TYR A 248 -5.13 19.00 -4.58
C TYR A 248 -6.09 18.77 -3.41
N ALA A 249 -5.55 18.34 -2.28
CA ALA A 249 -6.31 18.21 -1.05
C ALA A 249 -5.49 18.72 0.13
N LEU A 250 -6.02 19.74 0.80
CA LEU A 250 -5.45 20.30 2.03
C LEU A 250 -6.22 19.71 3.21
N SER A 251 -5.51 18.95 4.05
CA SER A 251 -6.09 18.23 5.18
C SER A 251 -5.48 18.70 6.50
N GLY A 252 -6.28 18.79 7.55
CA GLY A 252 -5.79 19.17 8.87
C GLY A 252 -6.91 19.24 9.91
N ALA A 253 -6.56 18.98 11.18
CA ALA A 253 -7.47 19.08 12.32
C ALA A 253 -7.61 20.55 12.80
N VAL A 254 -8.03 21.42 11.90
CA VAL A 254 -8.25 22.87 12.12
C VAL A 254 -9.70 23.22 11.85
N SER A 255 -10.13 24.44 12.20
CA SER A 255 -11.49 24.87 11.88
C SER A 255 -11.73 24.92 10.37
N ARG A 256 -12.98 24.78 9.95
CA ARG A 256 -13.35 24.86 8.54
C ARG A 256 -12.96 26.20 7.91
N GLU A 257 -13.12 27.28 8.65
CA GLU A 257 -12.82 28.65 8.20
C GLU A 257 -11.31 28.84 8.02
N GLU A 258 -10.50 28.27 8.92
CA GLU A 258 -9.05 28.32 8.83
C GLU A 258 -8.56 27.47 7.66
N LEU A 259 -9.06 26.24 7.54
CA LEU A 259 -8.71 25.34 6.44
C LEU A 259 -9.10 25.94 5.07
N MET A 260 -10.22 26.63 4.99
CA MET A 260 -10.64 27.32 3.77
C MET A 260 -9.70 28.47 3.41
N ARG A 261 -9.31 29.32 4.39
CA ARG A 261 -8.34 30.43 4.15
C ARG A 261 -7.00 29.88 3.67
N LEU A 262 -6.52 28.81 4.28
CA LEU A 262 -5.29 28.13 3.88
C LEU A 262 -5.39 27.58 2.45
N ALA A 263 -6.50 26.91 2.13
CA ALA A 263 -6.73 26.35 0.79
C ALA A 263 -6.80 27.43 -0.29
N GLN A 264 -7.43 28.56 0.00
CA GLN A 264 -7.47 29.74 -0.91
C GLN A 264 -6.07 30.30 -1.15
N LEU A 265 -5.27 30.47 -0.09
CA LEU A 265 -3.90 30.95 -0.21
C LEU A 265 -3.01 29.98 -1.01
N VAL A 266 -3.17 28.66 -0.80
CA VAL A 266 -2.48 27.64 -1.59
C VAL A 266 -2.86 27.76 -3.06
N HIS A 267 -4.15 27.85 -3.38
CA HIS A 267 -4.63 27.91 -4.77
C HIS A 267 -4.11 29.15 -5.52
N GLN A 268 -3.98 30.28 -4.85
CA GLN A 268 -3.46 31.51 -5.46
C GLN A 268 -1.99 31.44 -5.85
N GLN A 269 -1.24 30.47 -5.28
CA GLN A 269 0.21 30.33 -5.49
C GLN A 269 0.59 29.20 -6.44
N LEU A 270 -0.30 28.28 -6.71
CA LEU A 270 -0.08 27.13 -7.60
C LEU A 270 -0.46 27.43 -9.03
#